data_af6bf593c7d2e9216035835f0f3e1141
#
_entry.id   af6bf593c7d2e9216035835f0f3e1141
#
_cell.length_a   1.000
_cell.length_b   1.000
_cell.length_c   1.000
_cell.angle_alpha   90.00
_cell.angle_beta   90.00
_cell.angle_gamma   90.00
#
_symmetry.space_group_name_H-M   'P 1'
#
loop_
_entity.id
_entity.type
_entity.pdbx_description
1 polymer ?
#
loop_
_entity_poly.entity_id
_entity_poly.type
_entity_poly.pdbx_seq_one_letter_code
_entity_poly.pdbx_strand_id
1 'polypeptide(L)'
;LWSRGLGDVYKRQAQMAQKYFDRCPWGDKITLMQGPALESLPKIKGPIDLSFIDADKVNYMNYYNHLVEITRPGGLIMLDNALWSGAVLDPVEESDHALARMNTLVFDDPRVHNLLLPVRDGVMVAQKKA
;
A
#
# COMPACT_ATOMS: atom_id res chain seq x y z
N LEU A 1 -7.04 21.01 17.72
CA LEU A 1 -8.48 20.83 17.40
C LEU A 1 -8.72 20.00 16.13
N TRP A 2 -7.82 20.05 15.16
CA TRP A 2 -7.95 19.30 13.90
C TRP A 2 -7.65 17.80 14.05
N SER A 3 -6.73 17.43 14.90
CA SER A 3 -6.36 16.02 15.10
C SER A 3 -7.41 15.18 15.84
N ARG A 4 -8.25 15.81 16.67
CA ARG A 4 -9.30 15.08 17.41
C ARG A 4 -10.43 14.60 16.51
N GLY A 5 -10.86 15.42 15.54
CA GLY A 5 -11.96 15.06 14.64
C GLY A 5 -11.59 13.94 13.65
N LEU A 6 -10.39 13.95 13.10
CA LEU A 6 -9.90 12.91 12.19
C LEU A 6 -9.74 11.56 12.90
N GLY A 7 -9.16 11.54 14.11
CA GLY A 7 -9.00 10.32 14.89
C GLY A 7 -10.35 9.65 15.21
N ASP A 8 -11.38 10.42 15.51
CA ASP A 8 -12.72 9.88 15.75
C ASP A 8 -13.38 9.32 14.49
N VAL A 9 -13.17 9.94 13.34
CA VAL A 9 -13.67 9.44 12.04
C VAL A 9 -13.03 8.10 11.71
N TYR A 10 -11.71 7.99 11.78
CA TYR A 10 -10.99 6.74 11.52
C TYR A 10 -11.38 5.64 12.50
N LYS A 11 -11.56 5.98 13.78
CA LYS A 11 -12.02 5.03 14.79
C LYS A 11 -13.41 4.49 14.49
N ARG A 12 -14.35 5.35 14.06
CA ARG A 12 -15.69 4.92 13.64
C ARG A 12 -15.66 4.05 12.40
N GLN A 13 -14.82 4.39 11.41
CA GLN A 13 -14.64 3.57 10.21
C GLN A 13 -14.10 2.19 10.55
N ALA A 14 -13.09 2.10 11.41
CA ALA A 14 -12.54 0.83 11.88
C ALA A 14 -13.57 -0.01 12.64
N GLN A 15 -14.36 0.61 13.52
CA GLN A 15 -15.46 -0.08 14.23
C GLN A 15 -16.53 -0.59 13.27
N MET A 16 -16.87 0.20 12.25
CA MET A 16 -17.83 -0.21 11.23
C MET A 16 -17.27 -1.40 10.42
N ALA A 17 -16.02 -1.32 9.97
CA ALA A 17 -15.37 -2.42 9.26
C ALA A 17 -15.38 -3.70 10.10
N GLN A 18 -14.97 -3.63 11.37
CA GLN A 18 -14.98 -4.77 12.28
C GLN A 18 -16.37 -5.39 12.41
N LYS A 19 -17.42 -4.55 12.58
CA LYS A 19 -18.80 -5.04 12.64
C LYS A 19 -19.23 -5.84 11.41
N TYR A 20 -18.77 -5.45 10.22
CA TYR A 20 -19.07 -6.21 9.00
C TYR A 20 -18.20 -7.46 8.89
N PHE A 21 -16.94 -7.41 9.31
CA PHE A 21 -16.07 -8.58 9.35
C PHE A 21 -16.63 -9.65 10.29
N ASP A 22 -17.10 -9.28 11.48
CA ASP A 22 -17.70 -10.21 12.46
C ASP A 22 -18.97 -10.90 11.93
N ARG A 23 -19.62 -10.30 10.94
CA ARG A 23 -20.82 -10.87 10.28
C ARG A 23 -20.51 -11.66 9.03
N CYS A 24 -19.27 -11.59 8.55
CA CYS A 24 -18.82 -12.31 7.37
C CYS A 24 -18.52 -13.77 7.72
N PRO A 25 -18.89 -14.75 6.88
CA PRO A 25 -18.54 -16.17 7.09
C PRO A 25 -17.02 -16.41 7.17
N TRP A 26 -16.22 -15.50 6.68
CA TRP A 26 -14.74 -15.56 6.71
C TRP A 26 -14.12 -14.53 7.64
N GLY A 27 -14.89 -13.94 8.55
CA GLY A 27 -14.43 -12.88 9.45
C GLY A 27 -13.26 -13.29 10.33
N ASP A 28 -13.18 -14.55 10.69
CA ASP A 28 -12.07 -15.17 11.43
C ASP A 28 -10.72 -15.11 10.69
N LYS A 29 -10.75 -14.92 9.37
CA LYS A 29 -9.55 -14.78 8.52
C LYS A 29 -9.13 -13.35 8.28
N ILE A 30 -9.90 -12.37 8.79
CA ILE A 30 -9.66 -10.95 8.59
C ILE A 30 -9.06 -10.34 9.85
N THR A 31 -7.89 -9.75 9.74
CA THR A 31 -7.26 -9.01 10.85
C THR A 31 -7.22 -7.53 10.53
N LEU A 32 -7.90 -6.72 11.33
CA LEU A 32 -7.88 -5.27 11.24
C LEU A 32 -6.77 -4.72 12.15
N MET A 33 -5.76 -4.10 11.57
CA MET A 33 -4.69 -3.42 12.30
C MET A 33 -4.91 -1.91 12.21
N GLN A 34 -5.19 -1.27 13.34
CA GLN A 34 -5.40 0.18 13.41
C GLN A 34 -4.10 0.90 13.76
N GLY A 35 -3.89 2.07 13.15
CA GLY A 35 -2.74 2.94 13.40
C GLY A 35 -1.87 3.15 12.15
N PRO A 36 -0.74 3.85 12.30
CA PRO A 36 0.19 4.07 11.21
C PRO A 36 0.70 2.75 10.63
N ALA A 37 0.68 2.62 9.30
CA ALA A 37 1.08 1.37 8.64
C ALA A 37 2.55 1.03 8.92
N LEU A 38 3.43 2.03 9.04
CA LEU A 38 4.85 1.81 9.38
C LEU A 38 5.07 1.17 10.76
N GLU A 39 4.12 1.34 11.69
CA GLU A 39 4.16 0.69 13.01
C GLU A 39 3.58 -0.73 12.98
N SER A 40 2.69 -0.99 12.03
CA SER A 40 1.98 -2.26 11.88
C SER A 40 2.73 -3.25 11.00
N LEU A 41 3.36 -2.78 9.92
CA LEU A 41 4.08 -3.61 8.96
C LEU A 41 5.15 -4.53 9.61
N PRO A 42 5.99 -4.07 10.54
CA PRO A 42 6.99 -4.94 11.18
C PRO A 42 6.40 -6.10 11.99
N LYS A 43 5.11 -6.03 12.32
CA LYS A 43 4.39 -7.08 13.05
C LYS A 43 3.85 -8.16 12.11
N ILE A 44 3.78 -7.88 10.82
CA ILE A 44 3.32 -8.82 9.79
C ILE A 44 4.47 -9.77 9.46
N LYS A 45 4.26 -11.03 9.74
CA LYS A 45 5.23 -12.08 9.40
C LYS A 45 4.83 -12.67 8.05
N GLY A 46 5.79 -12.68 7.11
CA GLY A 46 5.61 -13.34 5.83
C GLY A 46 5.52 -14.87 5.94
N PRO A 47 5.35 -15.56 4.84
CA PRO A 47 5.32 -15.00 3.48
C PRO A 47 3.96 -14.40 3.12
N ILE A 48 3.97 -13.31 2.34
CA ILE A 48 2.77 -12.68 1.80
C ILE A 48 2.57 -13.10 0.35
N ASP A 49 1.33 -13.43 -0.02
CA ASP A 49 0.94 -13.76 -1.39
C ASP A 49 0.66 -12.51 -2.24
N LEU A 50 -0.07 -11.56 -1.65
CA LEU A 50 -0.44 -10.32 -2.31
C LEU A 50 -0.54 -9.20 -1.29
N SER A 51 -0.03 -8.03 -1.67
CA SER A 51 -0.24 -6.77 -0.95
C SER A 51 -0.78 -5.70 -1.89
N PHE A 52 -1.68 -4.85 -1.37
CA PHE A 52 -2.22 -3.70 -2.06
C PHE A 52 -1.96 -2.45 -1.22
N ILE A 53 -1.22 -1.50 -1.79
CA ILE A 53 -0.83 -0.26 -1.12
C ILE A 53 -1.70 0.88 -1.65
N ASP A 54 -2.56 1.40 -0.79
CA ASP A 54 -3.33 2.62 -0.99
C ASP A 54 -3.34 3.43 0.31
N ALA A 55 -2.23 4.08 0.58
CA ALA A 55 -1.95 4.79 1.83
C ALA A 55 -1.42 6.20 1.55
N ASP A 56 -0.79 6.83 2.53
CA ASP A 56 -0.11 8.11 2.39
C ASP A 56 1.08 8.00 1.42
N LYS A 57 1.09 8.85 0.40
CA LYS A 57 1.99 8.71 -0.76
C LYS A 57 3.45 8.91 -0.42
N VAL A 58 3.74 9.76 0.54
CA VAL A 58 5.13 10.05 0.99
C VAL A 58 5.83 8.81 1.57
N ASN A 59 5.08 7.82 2.06
CA ASN A 59 5.62 6.60 2.65
C ASN A 59 5.59 5.38 1.72
N TYR A 60 5.13 5.51 0.47
CA TYR A 60 5.03 4.38 -0.47
C TYR A 60 6.33 3.59 -0.64
N MET A 61 7.47 4.27 -0.72
CA MET A 61 8.78 3.61 -0.82
C MET A 61 9.10 2.77 0.43
N ASN A 62 8.74 3.27 1.61
CA ASN A 62 8.95 2.56 2.87
C ASN A 62 8.08 1.31 2.94
N TYR A 63 6.81 1.41 2.53
CA TYR A 63 5.90 0.27 2.45
C TYR A 63 6.40 -0.78 1.46
N TYR A 64 6.75 -0.36 0.25
CA TYR A 64 7.27 -1.26 -0.77
C TYR A 64 8.52 -1.99 -0.32
N ASN A 65 9.51 -1.28 0.20
CA ASN A 65 10.78 -1.85 0.66
C ASN A 65 10.58 -2.91 1.75
N HIS A 66 9.63 -2.69 2.65
CA HIS A 66 9.31 -3.69 3.67
C HIS A 66 8.60 -4.91 3.05
N LEU A 67 7.58 -4.65 2.23
CA LEU A 67 6.75 -5.70 1.66
C LEU A 67 7.52 -6.60 0.68
N VAL A 68 8.44 -6.05 -0.12
CA VAL A 68 9.23 -6.85 -1.06
C VAL A 68 10.09 -7.89 -0.35
N GLU A 69 10.55 -7.63 0.88
CA GLU A 69 11.32 -8.60 1.67
C GLU A 69 10.47 -9.79 2.11
N ILE A 70 9.25 -9.53 2.58
CA ILE A 70 8.36 -10.55 3.16
C ILE A 70 7.36 -11.16 2.17
N THR A 71 7.34 -10.68 0.91
CA THR A 71 6.54 -11.30 -0.16
C THR A 71 7.25 -12.56 -0.66
N ARG A 72 6.50 -13.66 -0.82
CA ARG A 72 7.05 -14.91 -1.35
C ARG A 72 7.43 -14.79 -2.83
N PRO A 73 8.31 -15.65 -3.36
CA PRO A 73 8.49 -15.79 -4.79
C PRO A 73 7.17 -16.00 -5.54
N GLY A 74 6.96 -15.26 -6.63
CA GLY A 74 5.72 -15.25 -7.40
C GLY A 74 4.58 -14.42 -6.76
N GLY A 75 4.73 -13.93 -5.53
CA GLY A 75 3.77 -13.04 -4.88
C GLY A 75 3.74 -11.66 -5.52
N LEU A 76 2.66 -10.92 -5.30
CA LEU A 76 2.37 -9.64 -5.93
C LEU A 76 2.36 -8.49 -4.92
N ILE A 77 2.93 -7.36 -5.32
CA ILE A 77 2.82 -6.08 -4.63
C ILE A 77 2.18 -5.11 -5.61
N MET A 78 1.04 -4.56 -5.25
CA MET A 78 0.29 -3.61 -6.07
C MET A 78 0.28 -2.26 -5.38
N LEU A 79 0.59 -1.20 -6.14
CA LEU A 79 0.65 0.17 -5.62
C LEU A 79 -0.31 1.04 -6.43
N ASP A 80 -1.32 1.58 -5.77
CA ASP A 80 -2.34 2.43 -6.41
C ASP A 80 -1.84 3.86 -6.64
N ASN A 81 -2.49 4.54 -7.57
CA ASN A 81 -2.22 5.93 -7.94
C ASN A 81 -0.81 6.17 -8.53
N ALA A 82 -0.24 5.20 -9.21
CA ALA A 82 1.10 5.29 -9.78
C ALA A 82 1.26 6.38 -10.85
N LEU A 83 0.16 6.80 -11.50
CA LEU A 83 0.15 7.93 -12.45
C LEU A 83 -0.11 9.29 -11.79
N TRP A 84 -0.81 9.30 -10.66
CA TRP A 84 -1.13 10.48 -9.87
C TRP A 84 -1.67 11.64 -10.72
N SER A 85 -2.69 11.32 -11.54
CA SER A 85 -3.31 12.26 -12.51
C SER A 85 -2.30 12.93 -13.45
N GLY A 86 -1.16 12.28 -13.68
CA GLY A 86 -0.06 12.81 -14.52
C GLY A 86 0.98 13.63 -13.78
N ALA A 87 0.78 13.96 -12.50
CA ALA A 87 1.71 14.81 -11.74
C ALA A 87 3.11 14.17 -11.54
N VAL A 88 3.22 12.85 -11.70
CA VAL A 88 4.53 12.17 -11.67
C VAL A 88 5.47 12.57 -12.81
N LEU A 89 4.95 13.17 -13.90
CA LEU A 89 5.74 13.61 -15.06
C LEU A 89 6.39 14.98 -14.83
N ASP A 90 5.76 15.84 -14.03
CA ASP A 90 6.26 17.15 -13.65
C ASP A 90 5.94 17.42 -12.17
N PRO A 91 6.61 16.73 -11.25
CA PRO A 91 6.26 16.73 -9.84
C PRO A 91 6.56 18.09 -9.18
N VAL A 92 5.59 18.60 -8.43
CA VAL A 92 5.64 19.88 -7.70
C VAL A 92 5.51 19.63 -6.18
N GLU A 93 4.49 18.89 -5.78
CA GLU A 93 4.21 18.59 -4.39
C GLU A 93 5.05 17.40 -3.87
N GLU A 94 5.18 17.30 -2.55
CA GLU A 94 5.92 16.20 -1.92
C GLU A 94 5.39 14.82 -2.32
N SER A 95 4.07 14.67 -2.41
CA SER A 95 3.41 13.44 -2.86
C SER A 95 3.75 13.08 -4.31
N ASP A 96 3.85 14.08 -5.19
CA ASP A 96 4.17 13.86 -6.61
C ASP A 96 5.59 13.32 -6.74
N HIS A 97 6.53 13.97 -6.05
CA HIS A 97 7.92 13.53 -5.98
C HIS A 97 8.05 12.14 -5.36
N ALA A 98 7.27 11.84 -4.33
CA ALA A 98 7.30 10.54 -3.67
C ALA A 98 6.85 9.42 -4.62
N LEU A 99 5.76 9.64 -5.37
CA LEU A 99 5.25 8.66 -6.34
C LEU A 99 6.16 8.53 -7.57
N ALA A 100 6.72 9.62 -8.09
CA ALA A 100 7.70 9.56 -9.17
C ALA A 100 8.93 8.74 -8.77
N ARG A 101 9.46 8.97 -7.56
CA ARG A 101 10.58 8.17 -7.01
C ARG A 101 10.20 6.71 -6.78
N MET A 102 8.99 6.45 -6.28
CA MET A 102 8.50 5.09 -6.10
C MET A 102 8.42 4.34 -7.45
N ASN A 103 7.88 4.97 -8.49
CA ASN A 103 7.83 4.37 -9.83
C ASN A 103 9.22 3.97 -10.33
N THR A 104 10.21 4.86 -10.18
CA THR A 104 11.60 4.58 -10.55
C THR A 104 12.19 3.45 -9.71
N LEU A 105 11.96 3.48 -8.39
CA LEU A 105 12.44 2.43 -7.48
C LEU A 105 11.93 1.04 -7.88
N VAL A 106 10.62 0.92 -8.16
CA VAL A 106 10.03 -0.36 -8.53
C VAL A 106 10.49 -0.81 -9.92
N PHE A 107 10.62 0.14 -10.87
CA PHE A 107 11.09 -0.14 -12.22
C PHE A 107 12.52 -0.71 -12.22
N ASP A 108 13.39 -0.15 -11.42
CA ASP A 108 14.81 -0.53 -11.35
C ASP A 108 15.09 -1.70 -10.39
N ASP A 109 14.09 -2.17 -9.62
CA ASP A 109 14.30 -3.22 -8.62
C ASP A 109 14.54 -4.58 -9.28
N PRO A 110 15.75 -5.16 -9.17
CA PRO A 110 16.08 -6.44 -9.80
C PRO A 110 15.34 -7.64 -9.17
N ARG A 111 14.73 -7.46 -8.00
CA ARG A 111 14.02 -8.51 -7.25
C ARG A 111 12.63 -8.79 -7.79
N VAL A 112 12.11 -7.93 -8.67
CA VAL A 112 10.74 -8.05 -9.18
C VAL A 112 10.68 -8.00 -10.71
N HIS A 113 9.61 -8.55 -11.27
CA HIS A 113 9.08 -8.15 -12.57
C HIS A 113 8.01 -7.10 -12.33
N ASN A 114 8.04 -6.01 -13.05
CA ASN A 114 7.09 -4.92 -12.85
C ASN A 114 6.31 -4.58 -14.11
N LEU A 115 5.10 -4.07 -13.91
CA LEU A 115 4.21 -3.61 -14.97
C LEU A 115 3.34 -2.48 -14.42
N LEU A 116 3.27 -1.37 -15.15
CA LEU A 116 2.32 -0.31 -14.88
C LEU A 116 1.04 -0.56 -15.68
N LEU A 117 -0.06 -0.81 -14.99
CA LEU A 117 -1.40 -0.90 -15.57
C LEU A 117 -2.02 0.50 -15.61
N PRO A 118 -2.37 1.04 -16.80
CA PRO A 118 -2.99 2.35 -16.94
C PRO A 118 -4.50 2.29 -16.66
N VAL A 119 -4.89 1.68 -15.54
CA VAL A 119 -6.28 1.59 -15.08
C VAL A 119 -6.51 2.67 -14.06
N ARG A 120 -7.53 3.51 -14.23
CA ARG A 120 -7.84 4.65 -13.38
C ARG A 120 -6.62 5.58 -13.25
N ASP A 121 -6.10 5.73 -12.05
CA ASP A 121 -4.92 6.57 -11.76
C ASP A 121 -3.60 5.78 -11.77
N GLY A 122 -3.60 4.65 -12.45
CA GLY A 122 -2.46 3.75 -12.61
C GLY A 122 -2.23 2.83 -11.42
N VAL A 123 -2.00 1.56 -11.70
CA VAL A 123 -1.60 0.57 -10.69
C VAL A 123 -0.25 0.00 -11.10
N MET A 124 0.78 0.26 -10.28
CA MET A 124 2.06 -0.41 -10.43
C MET A 124 1.95 -1.81 -9.83
N VAL A 125 2.28 -2.82 -10.60
CA VAL A 125 2.29 -4.23 -10.17
C VAL A 125 3.71 -4.73 -10.17
N ALA A 126 4.18 -5.23 -9.05
CA ALA A 126 5.49 -5.84 -8.90
C ALA A 126 5.33 -7.30 -8.47
N GLN A 127 5.84 -8.23 -9.27
CA GLN A 127 5.88 -9.66 -8.96
C GLN A 127 7.26 -10.05 -8.45
N LYS A 128 7.33 -10.59 -7.23
CA LYS A 128 8.59 -11.09 -6.66
C LYS A 128 9.16 -12.23 -7.50
N LYS A 129 10.42 -12.09 -7.91
CA LYS A 129 11.17 -13.16 -8.58
C LYS A 129 11.49 -14.31 -7.63
N ALA A 130 11.82 -15.45 -8.23
CA ALA A 130 12.29 -16.62 -7.50
C ALA A 130 13.68 -16.38 -6.86
#